data_1472651143cdc6d4a5ffcd7b4541cceb
#
_entry.id   1472651143cdc6d4a5ffcd7b4541cceb
#
_cell.length_a   1.000
_cell.length_b   1.000
_cell.length_c   1.000
_cell.angle_alpha   90.00
_cell.angle_beta   90.00
_cell.angle_gamma   90.00
#
_symmetry.space_group_name_H-M   'P 1'
#
loop_
_entity.id
_entity.type
_entity.pdbx_description
1 polymer ?
#
loop_
_entity_poly.entity_id
_entity_poly.type
_entity_poly.pdbx_seq_one_letter_code
_entity_poly.pdbx_strand_id
1 'polypeptide(L)'
;MAELSLRFLIAMLVCVSLPAYGQQPLSALPDGPGKELVEAACVACHETDVIYSSVGYTHERWGYLIAGMIDLPEPLRSNIVNYLATTFPEKYDRRPTLAEGDAKLTFLEWRVPTLGQRPRDPVMTSDGMIYWAGMYGSLIGRVNPETGEMMEWKLDPQARPHSIINDAEGNIWYTGNSNGTVGKLDPDTGEITVYPMPDPEARDPHTGLVARNGDYWFTLQYSNMLGRLVPDTGDIRLTDIPTENARPYGIDEDSRGMIWVAYRGAPKIARVDPDSWEFEEFDTPNPDSESHHGNYYIRRLAIDSNDMIWYVDSGRGYLGRFDPETGEIDEWVTPSGPGSHPYAIEVVNDLVWLNESEQRPDVLLRFDPQTEKFQSWVIPSGVGIIRNMRATHDGDLVIHQSSTNSVGLVLIDHESAWAPGPYRP
;
A
#
# COMPACT_ATOMS: atom_id res chain seq x y z
N MET A 1 25.80 52.56 30.99
CA MET A 1 26.83 51.65 30.41
C MET A 1 26.69 50.32 31.14
N ALA A 2 25.98 49.41 30.55
CA ALA A 2 25.91 48.03 30.97
C ALA A 2 25.57 47.22 29.71
N GLU A 3 26.56 46.46 29.22
CA GLU A 3 26.42 45.56 28.08
C GLU A 3 25.61 44.33 28.49
N LEU A 4 24.54 44.04 27.75
CA LEU A 4 23.80 42.77 27.81
C LEU A 4 24.40 41.82 26.79
N SER A 5 25.16 40.84 27.24
CA SER A 5 25.64 39.74 26.39
C SER A 5 24.55 38.68 26.26
N LEU A 6 24.02 38.54 25.07
CA LEU A 6 23.08 37.50 24.65
C LEU A 6 23.83 36.18 24.45
N ARG A 7 23.69 35.23 25.37
CA ARG A 7 24.21 33.86 25.19
C ARG A 7 23.18 33.03 24.48
N PHE A 8 23.47 32.70 23.22
CA PHE A 8 22.74 31.64 22.47
C PHE A 8 23.10 30.28 23.08
N LEU A 9 22.12 29.62 23.64
CA LEU A 9 22.20 28.19 24.04
C LEU A 9 21.96 27.35 22.80
N ILE A 10 23.02 26.81 22.21
CA ILE A 10 22.94 25.77 21.19
C ILE A 10 22.68 24.45 21.92
N ALA A 11 21.46 23.97 21.87
CA ALA A 11 21.13 22.60 22.28
C ALA A 11 21.70 21.63 21.24
N MET A 12 22.80 20.95 21.54
CA MET A 12 23.27 19.80 20.79
C MET A 12 22.27 18.66 20.97
N LEU A 13 21.44 18.40 19.94
CA LEU A 13 20.74 17.12 19.80
C LEU A 13 21.81 16.07 19.44
N VAL A 14 22.11 15.19 20.39
CA VAL A 14 22.90 13.98 20.11
C VAL A 14 21.97 13.03 19.38
N CYS A 15 22.04 13.00 18.04
CA CYS A 15 21.48 11.93 17.25
C CYS A 15 22.25 10.64 17.53
N VAL A 16 21.65 9.72 18.28
CA VAL A 16 22.13 8.34 18.36
C VAL A 16 21.85 7.70 16.99
N SER A 17 22.90 7.52 16.20
CA SER A 17 22.83 6.81 14.93
C SER A 17 22.58 5.32 15.20
N LEU A 18 21.37 4.86 14.93
CA LEU A 18 21.09 3.44 14.77
C LEU A 18 21.83 2.91 13.53
N PRO A 19 22.32 1.65 13.52
CA PRO A 19 23.03 1.10 12.38
C PRO A 19 22.12 1.09 11.16
N ALA A 20 22.50 1.83 10.11
CA ALA A 20 21.84 1.89 8.84
C ALA A 20 21.99 0.53 8.14
N TYR A 21 20.87 -0.16 7.93
CA TYR A 21 20.80 -1.21 6.93
C TYR A 21 21.11 -0.57 5.57
N GLY A 22 22.14 -1.09 4.92
CA GLY A 22 22.67 -0.80 3.60
C GLY A 22 21.97 0.29 2.77
N GLN A 23 22.21 1.55 3.11
CA GLN A 23 21.83 2.67 2.27
C GLN A 23 22.75 2.64 1.05
N GLN A 24 22.14 2.45 -0.13
CA GLN A 24 22.82 2.86 -1.37
C GLN A 24 23.14 4.36 -1.25
N PRO A 25 24.28 4.82 -1.78
CA PRO A 25 24.63 6.22 -1.69
C PRO A 25 23.51 7.06 -2.33
N LEU A 26 23.06 8.09 -1.62
CA LEU A 26 22.11 9.10 -2.09
C LEU A 26 22.52 9.53 -3.49
N SER A 27 21.68 9.27 -4.48
CA SER A 27 21.95 9.73 -5.84
C SER A 27 21.82 11.25 -5.85
N ALA A 28 22.91 11.95 -6.10
CA ALA A 28 22.87 13.39 -6.24
C ALA A 28 21.95 13.78 -7.39
N LEU A 29 21.05 14.73 -7.17
CA LEU A 29 20.17 15.23 -8.24
C LEU A 29 21.02 15.86 -9.36
N PRO A 30 20.63 15.67 -10.63
CA PRO A 30 21.30 16.29 -11.77
C PRO A 30 21.34 17.81 -11.65
N ASP A 31 22.42 18.44 -12.12
CA ASP A 31 22.54 19.89 -12.11
C ASP A 31 21.53 20.54 -13.07
N GLY A 32 20.92 21.63 -12.62
CA GLY A 32 19.95 22.38 -13.40
C GLY A 32 19.21 23.45 -12.58
N PRO A 33 18.56 24.40 -13.25
CA PRO A 33 17.78 25.45 -12.57
C PRO A 33 16.67 24.85 -11.72
N GLY A 34 16.68 25.10 -10.42
CA GLY A 34 15.70 24.57 -9.47
C GLY A 34 16.16 23.37 -8.63
N LYS A 35 17.35 22.81 -8.91
CA LYS A 35 17.91 21.70 -8.11
C LYS A 35 17.94 22.01 -6.62
N GLU A 36 18.51 23.15 -6.25
CA GLU A 36 18.65 23.60 -4.86
C GLU A 36 17.28 23.74 -4.16
N LEU A 37 16.26 24.13 -4.92
CA LEU A 37 14.88 24.23 -4.38
C LEU A 37 14.28 22.86 -4.11
N VAL A 38 14.53 21.88 -4.98
CA VAL A 38 14.10 20.49 -4.78
C VAL A 38 14.83 19.87 -3.58
N GLU A 39 16.15 20.05 -3.51
CA GLU A 39 16.95 19.59 -2.36
C GLU A 39 16.47 20.21 -1.05
N ALA A 40 16.14 21.51 -1.03
CA ALA A 40 15.65 22.17 0.18
C ALA A 40 14.23 21.78 0.58
N ALA A 41 13.31 21.57 -0.39
CA ALA A 41 11.91 21.32 -0.10
C ALA A 41 11.57 19.83 0.04
N CYS A 42 12.18 18.96 -0.76
CA CYS A 42 11.75 17.56 -0.86
C CYS A 42 12.50 16.64 0.11
N VAL A 43 13.80 16.88 0.36
CA VAL A 43 14.59 16.00 1.26
C VAL A 43 14.30 16.21 2.74
N ALA A 44 13.47 17.19 3.08
CA ALA A 44 13.00 17.37 4.45
C ALA A 44 12.14 16.20 4.96
N CYS A 45 11.48 15.44 4.06
CA CYS A 45 10.55 14.37 4.40
C CYS A 45 10.99 13.00 3.90
N HIS A 46 11.80 12.92 2.86
CA HIS A 46 12.23 11.65 2.25
C HIS A 46 13.55 11.81 1.48
N GLU A 47 14.16 10.71 1.12
CA GLU A 47 15.40 10.65 0.37
C GLU A 47 15.21 10.95 -1.13
N THR A 48 16.27 11.32 -1.85
CA THR A 48 16.22 11.63 -3.29
C THR A 48 15.91 10.42 -4.19
N ASP A 49 16.14 9.21 -3.70
CA ASP A 49 15.81 7.96 -4.41
C ASP A 49 14.31 7.85 -4.73
N VAL A 50 13.45 8.43 -3.89
CA VAL A 50 11.99 8.50 -4.14
C VAL A 50 11.69 9.35 -5.38
N ILE A 51 12.48 10.40 -5.64
CA ILE A 51 12.35 11.22 -6.86
C ILE A 51 12.72 10.38 -8.09
N TYR A 52 13.84 9.65 -8.02
CA TYR A 52 14.27 8.78 -9.11
C TYR A 52 13.28 7.64 -9.40
N SER A 53 12.65 7.10 -8.39
CA SER A 53 11.61 6.07 -8.55
C SER A 53 10.29 6.64 -9.09
N SER A 54 10.07 7.95 -8.98
CA SER A 54 8.86 8.64 -9.45
C SER A 54 8.94 9.18 -10.88
N VAL A 55 9.99 8.90 -11.63
CA VAL A 55 10.18 9.40 -13.01
C VAL A 55 9.08 8.94 -13.97
N GLY A 56 8.92 9.67 -15.06
CA GLY A 56 7.98 9.33 -16.14
C GLY A 56 6.66 10.10 -16.08
N TYR A 57 6.62 11.23 -15.40
CA TYR A 57 5.45 12.09 -15.35
C TYR A 57 5.55 13.29 -16.29
N THR A 58 4.39 13.72 -16.82
CA THR A 58 4.27 15.01 -17.52
C THR A 58 4.46 16.17 -16.54
N HIS A 59 4.68 17.38 -17.07
CA HIS A 59 4.77 18.60 -16.27
C HIS A 59 3.50 18.80 -15.37
N GLU A 60 2.33 18.60 -15.94
CA GLU A 60 1.05 18.71 -15.20
C GLU A 60 0.96 17.71 -14.06
N ARG A 61 1.34 16.44 -14.32
CA ARG A 61 1.30 15.37 -13.32
C ARG A 61 2.34 15.56 -12.21
N TRP A 62 3.53 16.10 -12.53
CA TRP A 62 4.47 16.54 -11.50
C TRP A 62 3.86 17.60 -10.59
N GLY A 63 3.18 18.59 -11.18
CA GLY A 63 2.47 19.63 -10.42
C GLY A 63 1.40 19.06 -9.51
N TYR A 64 0.61 18.11 -10.01
CA TYR A 64 -0.42 17.44 -9.24
C TYR A 64 0.16 16.61 -8.07
N LEU A 65 1.23 15.85 -8.33
CA LEU A 65 1.92 15.04 -7.33
C LEU A 65 2.45 15.91 -6.18
N ILE A 66 3.15 17.00 -6.49
CA ILE A 66 3.69 17.92 -5.48
C ILE A 66 2.59 18.56 -4.65
N ALA A 67 1.49 18.99 -5.28
CA ALA A 67 0.38 19.59 -4.57
C ALA A 67 -0.33 18.62 -3.60
N GLY A 68 -0.19 17.30 -3.79
CA GLY A 68 -0.65 16.29 -2.85
C GLY A 68 0.29 16.09 -1.64
N MET A 69 1.55 16.50 -1.76
CA MET A 69 2.57 16.33 -0.73
C MET A 69 2.75 17.56 0.15
N ILE A 70 2.78 18.73 -0.46
CA ILE A 70 3.12 19.98 0.23
C ILE A 70 2.46 21.18 -0.48
N ASP A 71 1.99 22.15 0.31
CA ASP A 71 1.53 23.43 -0.22
C ASP A 71 2.71 24.41 -0.32
N LEU A 72 3.10 24.74 -1.54
CA LEU A 72 4.20 25.66 -1.83
C LEU A 72 3.67 26.92 -2.51
N PRO A 73 4.16 28.11 -2.07
CA PRO A 73 3.79 29.35 -2.73
C PRO A 73 4.43 29.48 -4.12
N GLU A 74 3.80 30.25 -5.02
CA GLU A 74 4.43 30.67 -6.26
C GLU A 74 5.48 31.77 -5.99
N PRO A 75 6.61 31.82 -6.72
CA PRO A 75 6.96 30.95 -7.87
C PRO A 75 7.74 29.66 -7.47
N LEU A 76 7.85 29.36 -6.20
CA LEU A 76 8.65 28.20 -5.71
C LEU A 76 8.11 26.88 -6.30
N ARG A 77 6.80 26.68 -6.23
CA ARG A 77 6.15 25.49 -6.79
C ARG A 77 6.45 25.33 -8.27
N SER A 78 6.23 26.35 -9.07
CA SER A 78 6.49 26.33 -10.53
C SER A 78 7.95 26.02 -10.86
N ASN A 79 8.91 26.57 -10.11
CA ASN A 79 10.33 26.29 -10.33
C ASN A 79 10.70 24.84 -10.03
N ILE A 80 10.15 24.26 -8.96
CA ILE A 80 10.33 22.85 -8.60
C ILE A 80 9.72 21.95 -9.67
N VAL A 81 8.48 22.21 -10.09
CA VAL A 81 7.81 21.43 -11.14
C VAL A 81 8.58 21.50 -12.46
N ASN A 82 9.04 22.69 -12.86
CA ASN A 82 9.85 22.86 -14.07
C ASN A 82 11.16 22.06 -14.02
N TYR A 83 11.87 22.08 -12.89
CA TYR A 83 13.07 21.28 -12.71
C TYR A 83 12.78 19.79 -12.85
N LEU A 84 11.76 19.28 -12.14
CA LEU A 84 11.42 17.86 -12.15
C LEU A 84 10.94 17.39 -13.53
N ALA A 85 10.10 18.16 -14.19
CA ALA A 85 9.62 17.83 -15.54
C ALA A 85 10.71 17.87 -16.61
N THR A 86 11.71 18.75 -16.44
CA THR A 86 12.83 18.86 -17.37
C THR A 86 13.88 17.78 -17.14
N THR A 87 14.18 17.52 -15.85
CA THR A 87 15.22 16.57 -15.44
C THR A 87 14.74 15.12 -15.51
N PHE A 88 13.47 14.89 -15.21
CA PHE A 88 12.81 13.58 -15.19
C PHE A 88 11.56 13.60 -16.09
N PRO A 89 11.74 13.74 -17.41
CA PRO A 89 10.62 13.85 -18.35
C PRO A 89 9.80 12.56 -18.42
N GLU A 90 8.61 12.66 -19.02
CA GLU A 90 7.77 11.51 -19.32
C GLU A 90 8.53 10.44 -20.11
N LYS A 91 8.41 9.19 -19.69
CA LYS A 91 8.97 8.04 -20.38
C LYS A 91 7.86 7.25 -21.07
N TYR A 92 7.94 7.16 -22.38
CA TYR A 92 6.95 6.44 -23.20
C TYR A 92 7.00 4.92 -23.00
N ASP A 93 8.13 4.36 -22.55
CA ASP A 93 8.31 2.94 -22.21
C ASP A 93 7.53 2.51 -20.96
N ARG A 94 6.99 3.47 -20.21
CA ARG A 94 6.11 3.21 -19.06
C ARG A 94 4.61 3.36 -19.38
N ARG A 95 4.23 3.55 -20.62
CA ARG A 95 2.81 3.58 -21.00
C ARG A 95 2.20 2.19 -20.87
N PRO A 96 1.00 2.07 -20.30
CA PRO A 96 0.34 0.78 -20.17
C PRO A 96 -0.10 0.23 -21.52
N THR A 97 -0.05 -1.08 -21.65
CA THR A 97 -0.78 -1.81 -22.69
C THR A 97 -2.19 -2.07 -22.17
N LEU A 98 -3.19 -1.51 -22.86
CA LEU A 98 -4.58 -1.66 -22.42
C LEU A 98 -5.22 -2.88 -23.10
N ALA A 99 -5.89 -3.70 -22.30
CA ALA A 99 -6.71 -4.81 -22.73
C ALA A 99 -8.18 -4.38 -22.75
N GLU A 100 -8.83 -4.51 -23.91
CA GLU A 100 -10.24 -4.14 -24.11
C GLU A 100 -11.18 -5.16 -23.48
N GLY A 101 -12.40 -4.70 -23.11
CA GLY A 101 -13.47 -5.53 -22.60
C GLY A 101 -14.78 -4.76 -22.46
N ASP A 102 -15.81 -5.42 -21.95
CA ASP A 102 -17.18 -4.91 -21.89
C ASP A 102 -17.57 -4.30 -20.53
N ALA A 103 -16.86 -4.61 -19.46
CA ALA A 103 -17.14 -4.06 -18.14
C ALA A 103 -16.89 -2.54 -18.10
N LYS A 104 -17.78 -1.84 -17.40
CA LYS A 104 -17.71 -0.39 -17.24
C LYS A 104 -17.36 -0.05 -15.80
N LEU A 105 -16.37 0.83 -15.63
CA LEU A 105 -16.00 1.32 -14.32
C LEU A 105 -16.29 2.81 -14.18
N THR A 106 -16.79 3.17 -12.99
CA THR A 106 -16.89 4.56 -12.57
C THR A 106 -15.95 4.77 -11.40
N PHE A 107 -15.00 5.69 -11.56
CA PHE A 107 -14.04 6.05 -10.51
C PHE A 107 -14.52 7.29 -9.77
N LEU A 108 -14.64 7.16 -8.45
CA LEU A 108 -14.85 8.27 -7.52
C LEU A 108 -13.59 8.42 -6.69
N GLU A 109 -12.93 9.57 -6.74
CA GLU A 109 -11.66 9.79 -6.06
C GLU A 109 -11.72 11.05 -5.18
N TRP A 110 -11.22 10.94 -3.96
CA TRP A 110 -11.16 12.02 -2.98
C TRP A 110 -9.71 12.26 -2.55
N ARG A 111 -9.26 13.51 -2.64
CA ARG A 111 -7.99 13.91 -2.04
C ARG A 111 -8.18 14.02 -0.53
N VAL A 112 -7.33 13.32 0.24
CA VAL A 112 -7.41 13.34 1.70
C VAL A 112 -6.85 14.64 2.29
N PRO A 113 -7.36 15.11 3.47
CA PRO A 113 -7.10 16.48 3.94
C PRO A 113 -5.65 16.76 4.32
N THR A 114 -5.02 15.88 5.11
CA THR A 114 -3.64 16.06 5.53
C THR A 114 -2.70 15.75 4.37
N LEU A 115 -1.95 16.75 3.91
CA LEU A 115 -1.02 16.61 2.80
C LEU A 115 0.14 15.66 3.15
N GLY A 116 0.60 14.90 2.15
CA GLY A 116 1.75 14.00 2.29
C GLY A 116 1.53 12.83 3.23
N GLN A 117 0.31 12.58 3.69
CA GLN A 117 0.05 11.48 4.62
C GLN A 117 0.23 10.07 4.02
N ARG A 118 0.26 9.96 2.68
CA ARG A 118 0.45 8.69 1.98
C ARG A 118 -0.62 7.66 2.36
N PRO A 119 -1.86 7.83 1.90
CA PRO A 119 -2.97 6.91 2.21
C PRO A 119 -2.63 5.47 1.78
N ARG A 120 -3.07 4.52 2.60
CA ARG A 120 -2.86 3.09 2.39
C ARG A 120 -4.07 2.27 2.80
N ASP A 121 -4.12 1.08 2.25
CA ASP A 121 -4.97 -0.06 2.62
C ASP A 121 -6.40 0.36 3.00
N PRO A 122 -7.19 0.92 2.04
CA PRO A 122 -8.54 1.38 2.33
C PRO A 122 -9.48 0.21 2.57
N VAL A 123 -10.47 0.44 3.42
CA VAL A 123 -11.58 -0.49 3.66
C VAL A 123 -12.89 0.27 3.68
N MET A 124 -14.00 -0.39 3.30
CA MET A 124 -15.35 0.13 3.49
C MET A 124 -16.04 -0.67 4.60
N THR A 125 -16.58 0.03 5.57
CA THR A 125 -17.39 -0.56 6.63
C THR A 125 -18.84 -0.77 6.18
N SER A 126 -19.61 -1.55 6.95
CA SER A 126 -20.99 -1.91 6.61
C SER A 126 -21.95 -0.69 6.55
N ASP A 127 -21.59 0.41 7.16
CA ASP A 127 -22.31 1.70 7.08
C ASP A 127 -21.95 2.53 5.83
N GLY A 128 -21.11 1.98 4.95
CA GLY A 128 -20.68 2.61 3.69
C GLY A 128 -19.56 3.64 3.82
N MET A 129 -18.97 3.81 5.00
CA MET A 129 -17.84 4.72 5.18
C MET A 129 -16.53 4.09 4.69
N ILE A 130 -15.70 4.88 4.02
CA ILE A 130 -14.37 4.44 3.56
C ILE A 130 -13.31 4.96 4.51
N TYR A 131 -12.52 4.05 5.08
CA TYR A 131 -11.39 4.36 5.94
C TYR A 131 -10.06 4.12 5.24
N TRP A 132 -9.01 4.80 5.68
CA TRP A 132 -7.64 4.60 5.20
C TRP A 132 -6.59 4.81 6.30
N ALA A 133 -5.44 4.17 6.17
CA ALA A 133 -4.26 4.47 6.97
C ALA A 133 -3.51 5.66 6.37
N GLY A 134 -3.35 6.75 7.11
CA GLY A 134 -2.50 7.88 6.72
C GLY A 134 -1.09 7.68 7.26
N MET A 135 -0.25 6.89 6.54
CA MET A 135 1.02 6.38 7.05
C MET A 135 1.96 7.47 7.57
N TYR A 136 2.29 8.46 6.77
CA TYR A 136 3.20 9.54 7.19
C TYR A 136 2.52 10.61 8.03
N GLY A 137 1.20 10.65 8.03
CA GLY A 137 0.40 11.50 8.92
C GLY A 137 0.22 10.92 10.32
N SER A 138 0.60 9.65 10.54
CA SER A 138 0.28 8.87 11.75
C SER A 138 -1.19 9.06 12.15
N LEU A 139 -2.09 8.67 11.27
CA LEU A 139 -3.53 8.84 11.46
C LEU A 139 -4.34 7.73 10.77
N ILE A 140 -5.59 7.61 11.17
CA ILE A 140 -6.64 6.91 10.42
C ILE A 140 -7.58 7.98 9.89
N GLY A 141 -7.94 7.91 8.62
CA GLY A 141 -8.92 8.81 8.02
C GLY A 141 -10.18 8.08 7.61
N ARG A 142 -11.27 8.84 7.45
CA ARG A 142 -12.57 8.38 6.96
C ARG A 142 -13.14 9.38 5.97
N VAL A 143 -13.79 8.90 4.92
CA VAL A 143 -14.65 9.70 4.04
C VAL A 143 -16.04 9.08 3.96
N ASN A 144 -17.05 9.92 4.01
CA ASN A 144 -18.40 9.57 3.60
C ASN A 144 -18.46 9.72 2.06
N PRO A 145 -18.61 8.64 1.27
CA PRO A 145 -18.59 8.75 -0.18
C PRO A 145 -19.80 9.49 -0.77
N GLU A 146 -20.93 9.56 -0.05
CA GLU A 146 -22.13 10.29 -0.49
C GLU A 146 -21.96 11.81 -0.39
N THR A 147 -21.34 12.28 0.70
CA THR A 147 -21.22 13.73 1.00
C THR A 147 -19.83 14.28 0.71
N GLY A 148 -18.81 13.43 0.67
CA GLY A 148 -17.41 13.82 0.60
C GLY A 148 -16.86 14.36 1.94
N GLU A 149 -17.64 14.29 3.03
CA GLU A 149 -17.19 14.70 4.35
C GLU A 149 -16.10 13.78 4.87
N MET A 150 -15.03 14.37 5.40
CA MET A 150 -13.85 13.64 5.88
C MET A 150 -13.57 13.91 7.35
N MET A 151 -13.05 12.89 8.03
CA MET A 151 -12.59 12.94 9.41
C MET A 151 -11.24 12.23 9.55
N GLU A 152 -10.40 12.68 10.47
CA GLU A 152 -9.09 12.08 10.76
C GLU A 152 -8.87 11.94 12.26
N TRP A 153 -8.45 10.75 12.70
CA TRP A 153 -8.02 10.47 14.07
C TRP A 153 -6.51 10.35 14.13
N LYS A 154 -5.86 11.15 14.96
CA LYS A 154 -4.41 11.11 15.17
C LYS A 154 -4.04 9.92 16.04
N LEU A 155 -3.04 9.18 15.58
CA LEU A 155 -2.36 8.13 16.35
C LEU A 155 -1.10 8.69 17.02
N ASP A 156 -0.39 7.82 17.75
CA ASP A 156 0.98 8.14 18.18
C ASP A 156 1.81 8.60 16.97
N PRO A 157 2.58 9.71 17.08
CA PRO A 157 3.35 10.25 15.95
C PRO A 157 4.35 9.25 15.34
N GLN A 158 4.75 8.24 16.10
CA GLN A 158 5.68 7.20 15.64
C GLN A 158 4.94 5.95 15.08
N ALA A 159 3.62 5.87 15.17
CA ALA A 159 2.88 4.69 14.73
C ALA A 159 3.06 4.42 13.23
N ARG A 160 2.93 5.45 12.40
CA ARG A 160 3.01 5.33 10.93
C ARG A 160 2.24 4.11 10.42
N PRO A 161 0.91 4.09 10.55
CA PRO A 161 0.09 2.92 10.25
C PRO A 161 0.32 2.49 8.79
N HIS A 162 0.58 1.19 8.58
CA HIS A 162 0.81 0.65 7.25
C HIS A 162 -0.45 0.02 6.66
N SER A 163 -1.17 -0.74 7.45
CA SER A 163 -2.39 -1.45 7.05
C SER A 163 -3.52 -1.14 8.01
N ILE A 164 -4.74 -1.11 7.49
CA ILE A 164 -5.96 -1.15 8.27
C ILE A 164 -6.91 -2.23 7.73
N ILE A 165 -7.78 -2.72 8.60
CA ILE A 165 -8.91 -3.59 8.28
C ILE A 165 -10.00 -3.39 9.34
N ASN A 166 -11.26 -3.54 8.95
CA ASN A 166 -12.37 -3.49 9.91
C ASN A 166 -12.72 -4.89 10.42
N ASP A 167 -13.22 -4.95 11.66
CA ASP A 167 -13.87 -6.13 12.21
C ASP A 167 -15.39 -6.11 11.95
N ALA A 168 -16.08 -7.14 12.42
CA ALA A 168 -17.54 -7.28 12.26
C ALA A 168 -18.33 -6.22 13.05
N GLU A 169 -17.75 -5.70 14.12
CA GLU A 169 -18.32 -4.64 14.97
C GLU A 169 -18.09 -3.24 14.38
N GLY A 170 -17.31 -3.11 13.31
CA GLY A 170 -16.99 -1.84 12.65
C GLY A 170 -15.78 -1.12 13.23
N ASN A 171 -15.06 -1.71 14.19
CA ASN A 171 -13.79 -1.15 14.64
C ASN A 171 -12.74 -1.23 13.54
N ILE A 172 -11.80 -0.29 13.54
CA ILE A 172 -10.71 -0.21 12.56
C ILE A 172 -9.41 -0.65 13.23
N TRP A 173 -8.94 -1.83 12.88
CA TRP A 173 -7.64 -2.35 13.29
C TRP A 173 -6.53 -1.76 12.43
N TYR A 174 -5.36 -1.51 13.02
CA TYR A 174 -4.21 -0.99 12.30
C TYR A 174 -2.88 -1.60 12.75
N THR A 175 -1.91 -1.61 11.87
CA THR A 175 -0.52 -1.96 12.18
C THR A 175 0.30 -0.70 12.36
N GLY A 176 0.87 -0.46 13.55
CA GLY A 176 1.80 0.63 13.84
C GLY A 176 3.21 0.26 13.40
N ASN A 177 3.46 0.38 12.10
CA ASN A 177 4.64 -0.17 11.39
C ASN A 177 5.98 0.35 11.89
N SER A 178 6.03 1.56 12.47
CA SER A 178 7.30 2.17 12.89
C SER A 178 7.54 2.15 14.39
N ASN A 179 6.52 1.82 15.19
CA ASN A 179 6.64 1.76 16.65
C ASN A 179 6.38 0.38 17.26
N GLY A 180 6.25 -0.67 16.42
CA GLY A 180 6.05 -2.04 16.90
C GLY A 180 4.77 -2.20 17.70
N THR A 181 3.65 -1.70 17.19
CA THR A 181 2.34 -1.84 17.82
C THR A 181 1.31 -2.36 16.81
N VAL A 182 0.26 -2.96 17.30
CA VAL A 182 -1.03 -3.03 16.60
C VAL A 182 -2.06 -2.27 17.43
N GLY A 183 -3.13 -1.79 16.83
CA GLY A 183 -4.13 -1.06 17.57
C GLY A 183 -5.50 -1.11 16.91
N LYS A 184 -6.48 -0.65 17.66
CA LYS A 184 -7.88 -0.63 17.28
C LYS A 184 -8.47 0.74 17.57
N LEU A 185 -9.12 1.33 16.57
CA LEU A 185 -9.95 2.52 16.69
C LEU A 185 -11.42 2.09 16.73
N ASP A 186 -12.14 2.51 17.75
CA ASP A 186 -13.59 2.54 17.75
C ASP A 186 -14.05 3.88 17.11
N PRO A 187 -14.64 3.86 15.92
CA PRO A 187 -14.97 5.10 15.22
C PRO A 187 -16.17 5.84 15.80
N ASP A 188 -17.01 5.20 16.59
CA ASP A 188 -18.19 5.80 17.24
C ASP A 188 -17.76 6.66 18.43
N THR A 189 -16.81 6.17 19.22
CA THR A 189 -16.31 6.86 20.42
C THR A 189 -15.03 7.66 20.16
N GLY A 190 -14.27 7.28 19.12
CA GLY A 190 -12.93 7.80 18.85
C GLY A 190 -11.86 7.21 19.76
N GLU A 191 -12.18 6.21 20.56
CA GLU A 191 -11.22 5.53 21.45
C GLU A 191 -10.22 4.70 20.65
N ILE A 192 -8.93 4.81 21.02
CA ILE A 192 -7.85 4.05 20.42
C ILE A 192 -7.21 3.15 21.46
N THR A 193 -7.33 1.83 21.27
CA THR A 193 -6.65 0.83 22.08
C THR A 193 -5.37 0.39 21.39
N VAL A 194 -4.25 0.33 22.12
CA VAL A 194 -2.91 0.00 21.55
C VAL A 194 -2.33 -1.23 22.25
N TYR A 195 -1.82 -2.15 21.44
CA TYR A 195 -1.19 -3.39 21.89
C TYR A 195 0.27 -3.39 21.42
N PRO A 196 1.25 -3.17 22.32
CA PRO A 196 2.67 -3.22 21.99
C PRO A 196 3.11 -4.65 21.73
N MET A 197 4.06 -4.84 20.79
CA MET A 197 4.67 -6.14 20.57
C MET A 197 5.37 -6.64 21.83
N PRO A 198 5.18 -7.92 22.21
CA PRO A 198 5.81 -8.50 23.40
C PRO A 198 7.31 -8.71 23.24
N ASP A 199 7.81 -8.78 21.99
CA ASP A 199 9.22 -8.92 21.64
C ASP A 199 9.73 -7.61 21.02
N PRO A 200 10.82 -7.01 21.54
CA PRO A 200 11.39 -5.79 20.99
C PRO A 200 12.00 -5.97 19.58
N GLU A 201 12.26 -7.19 19.13
CA GLU A 201 12.69 -7.48 17.76
C GLU A 201 11.52 -7.50 16.76
N ALA A 202 10.29 -7.65 17.22
CA ALA A 202 9.07 -7.59 16.41
C ALA A 202 8.66 -6.11 16.17
N ARG A 203 9.34 -5.42 15.26
CA ARG A 203 9.29 -3.95 15.16
C ARG A 203 8.37 -3.40 14.09
N ASP A 204 8.00 -4.20 13.09
CA ASP A 204 7.38 -3.69 11.86
C ASP A 204 6.11 -4.45 11.45
N PRO A 205 5.07 -4.50 12.30
CA PRO A 205 3.79 -5.07 11.89
C PRO A 205 3.32 -4.37 10.60
N HIS A 206 2.95 -5.19 9.58
CA HIS A 206 2.84 -4.68 8.22
C HIS A 206 1.44 -4.82 7.65
N THR A 207 0.98 -6.03 7.34
CA THR A 207 -0.36 -6.27 6.80
C THR A 207 -1.19 -7.01 7.83
N GLY A 208 -2.41 -6.52 8.08
CA GLY A 208 -3.35 -7.11 9.03
C GLY A 208 -4.49 -7.87 8.35
N LEU A 209 -5.02 -8.85 9.06
CA LEU A 209 -6.18 -9.66 8.72
C LEU A 209 -7.02 -9.87 9.98
N VAL A 210 -8.31 -9.61 9.92
CA VAL A 210 -9.27 -10.10 10.92
C VAL A 210 -9.79 -11.43 10.43
N ALA A 211 -9.41 -12.50 11.12
CA ALA A 211 -9.84 -13.86 10.81
C ALA A 211 -11.31 -14.07 11.19
N ARG A 212 -11.99 -15.08 10.63
CA ARG A 212 -13.40 -15.37 10.88
C ARG A 212 -13.72 -15.71 12.35
N ASN A 213 -12.72 -16.16 13.10
CA ASN A 213 -12.84 -16.39 14.55
C ASN A 213 -12.70 -15.11 15.39
N GLY A 214 -12.44 -13.96 14.76
CA GLY A 214 -12.26 -12.67 15.39
C GLY A 214 -10.82 -12.33 15.79
N ASP A 215 -9.87 -13.27 15.65
CA ASP A 215 -8.46 -13.00 15.94
C ASP A 215 -7.86 -12.04 14.89
N TYR A 216 -6.97 -11.17 15.35
CA TYR A 216 -6.24 -10.26 14.47
C TYR A 216 -4.86 -10.81 14.15
N TRP A 217 -4.67 -11.27 12.90
CA TRP A 217 -3.40 -11.75 12.39
C TRP A 217 -2.65 -10.64 11.67
N PHE A 218 -1.31 -10.67 11.72
CA PHE A 218 -0.49 -9.68 11.05
C PHE A 218 0.91 -10.21 10.71
N THR A 219 1.42 -9.75 9.57
CA THR A 219 2.79 -10.02 9.14
C THR A 219 3.75 -8.98 9.71
N LEU A 220 5.01 -9.39 9.98
CA LEU A 220 6.12 -8.48 10.33
C LEU A 220 7.21 -8.67 9.27
N GLN A 221 7.31 -7.71 8.36
CA GLN A 221 8.04 -7.88 7.11
C GLN A 221 9.55 -8.03 7.31
N TYR A 222 10.19 -7.12 8.01
CA TYR A 222 11.63 -7.14 8.21
C TYR A 222 12.06 -7.95 9.44
N SER A 223 11.18 -8.07 10.40
CA SER A 223 11.38 -8.97 11.55
C SER A 223 11.22 -10.45 11.16
N ASN A 224 10.69 -10.74 9.96
CA ASN A 224 10.48 -12.08 9.41
C ASN A 224 9.59 -12.97 10.30
N MET A 225 8.53 -12.39 10.83
CA MET A 225 7.62 -13.05 11.78
C MET A 225 6.16 -12.98 11.31
N LEU A 226 5.34 -13.87 11.89
CA LEU A 226 3.89 -13.84 11.86
C LEU A 226 3.36 -13.64 13.28
N GLY A 227 2.37 -12.78 13.45
CA GLY A 227 1.74 -12.49 14.74
C GLY A 227 0.24 -12.73 14.73
N ARG A 228 -0.31 -13.09 15.89
CA ARG A 228 -1.74 -13.15 16.19
C ARG A 228 -2.03 -12.46 17.50
N LEU A 229 -2.99 -11.56 17.50
CA LEU A 229 -3.59 -10.96 18.68
C LEU A 229 -4.98 -11.55 18.90
N VAL A 230 -5.27 -11.97 20.13
CA VAL A 230 -6.61 -12.35 20.57
C VAL A 230 -7.26 -11.11 21.20
N PRO A 231 -8.29 -10.50 20.57
CA PRO A 231 -8.83 -9.21 21.01
C PRO A 231 -9.40 -9.21 22.43
N ASP A 232 -10.04 -10.30 22.84
CA ASP A 232 -10.68 -10.43 24.14
C ASP A 232 -9.69 -10.40 25.32
N THR A 233 -8.48 -10.91 25.13
CA THR A 233 -7.46 -10.98 26.19
C THR A 233 -6.34 -9.96 26.00
N GLY A 234 -6.15 -9.49 24.78
CA GLY A 234 -5.01 -8.65 24.40
C GLY A 234 -3.70 -9.44 24.22
N ASP A 235 -3.75 -10.77 24.28
CA ASP A 235 -2.57 -11.61 24.16
C ASP A 235 -2.05 -11.63 22.72
N ILE A 236 -0.76 -11.38 22.55
CA ILE A 236 -0.06 -11.48 21.28
C ILE A 236 0.87 -12.69 21.30
N ARG A 237 0.70 -13.56 20.31
CA ARG A 237 1.65 -14.63 20.00
C ARG A 237 2.40 -14.29 18.72
N LEU A 238 3.72 -14.51 18.70
CA LEU A 238 4.62 -14.33 17.57
C LEU A 238 5.30 -15.65 17.22
N THR A 239 5.64 -15.83 15.94
CA THR A 239 6.45 -16.95 15.46
C THR A 239 7.32 -16.52 14.29
N ASP A 240 8.52 -17.10 14.18
CA ASP A 240 9.41 -16.87 13.05
C ASP A 240 8.89 -17.56 11.78
N ILE A 241 9.08 -16.93 10.63
CA ILE A 241 8.86 -17.56 9.33
C ILE A 241 10.02 -18.53 9.07
N PRO A 242 9.75 -19.80 8.66
CA PRO A 242 10.81 -20.81 8.46
C PRO A 242 11.84 -20.43 7.41
N THR A 243 11.41 -19.85 6.28
CA THR A 243 12.33 -19.35 5.25
C THR A 243 13.01 -18.06 5.72
N GLU A 244 14.34 -18.04 5.76
CA GLU A 244 15.11 -16.85 6.11
C GLU A 244 14.87 -15.70 5.12
N ASN A 245 14.72 -14.49 5.64
CA ASN A 245 14.47 -13.29 4.83
C ASN A 245 13.25 -13.40 3.91
N ALA A 246 12.27 -14.24 4.25
CA ALA A 246 11.03 -14.41 3.51
C ALA A 246 10.27 -13.08 3.34
N ARG A 247 10.42 -12.17 4.30
CA ARG A 247 9.74 -10.86 4.31
C ARG A 247 8.23 -11.01 4.10
N PRO A 248 7.52 -11.67 5.02
CA PRO A 248 6.07 -11.92 4.89
C PRO A 248 5.34 -10.61 4.64
N TYR A 249 4.38 -10.63 3.70
CA TYR A 249 3.75 -9.41 3.20
C TYR A 249 2.23 -9.50 3.17
N GLY A 250 1.63 -10.05 2.11
CA GLY A 250 0.19 -10.30 2.02
C GLY A 250 -0.23 -11.44 2.92
N ILE A 251 -1.45 -11.36 3.45
CA ILE A 251 -2.04 -12.35 4.34
C ILE A 251 -3.54 -12.46 4.05
N ASP A 252 -4.08 -13.68 4.04
CA ASP A 252 -5.50 -13.96 3.88
C ASP A 252 -5.88 -15.28 4.54
N GLU A 253 -7.20 -15.60 4.65
CA GLU A 253 -7.75 -16.79 5.29
C GLU A 253 -8.62 -17.58 4.31
N ASP A 254 -8.36 -18.89 4.12
CA ASP A 254 -9.17 -19.75 3.27
C ASP A 254 -10.47 -20.22 3.96
N SER A 255 -11.35 -20.94 3.23
CA SER A 255 -12.64 -21.38 3.76
C SER A 255 -12.53 -22.34 4.96
N ARG A 256 -11.37 -22.97 5.14
CA ARG A 256 -11.06 -23.90 6.23
C ARG A 256 -10.45 -23.21 7.45
N GLY A 257 -10.21 -21.91 7.37
CA GLY A 257 -9.59 -21.11 8.43
C GLY A 257 -8.06 -21.17 8.44
N MET A 258 -7.44 -21.73 7.41
CA MET A 258 -5.98 -21.72 7.28
C MET A 258 -5.53 -20.31 6.87
N ILE A 259 -4.43 -19.86 7.46
CA ILE A 259 -3.85 -18.56 7.16
C ILE A 259 -2.82 -18.71 6.04
N TRP A 260 -2.98 -17.91 4.98
CA TRP A 260 -2.06 -17.87 3.85
C TRP A 260 -1.21 -16.61 3.87
N VAL A 261 0.09 -16.76 3.60
CA VAL A 261 1.07 -15.67 3.67
C VAL A 261 1.91 -15.63 2.39
N ALA A 262 1.99 -14.44 1.79
CA ALA A 262 2.86 -14.19 0.64
C ALA A 262 4.26 -13.75 1.09
N TYR A 263 5.30 -14.28 0.45
CA TYR A 263 6.69 -13.95 0.76
C TYR A 263 7.27 -12.99 -0.28
N ARG A 264 7.45 -11.75 0.13
CA ARG A 264 8.05 -10.72 -0.76
C ARG A 264 9.55 -10.93 -0.97
N GLY A 265 10.22 -11.58 -0.07
CA GLY A 265 11.68 -11.82 -0.10
C GLY A 265 12.10 -13.19 -0.61
N ALA A 266 11.15 -14.06 -0.91
CA ALA A 266 11.37 -15.40 -1.44
C ALA A 266 10.27 -15.79 -2.45
N PRO A 267 10.58 -16.65 -3.44
CA PRO A 267 9.58 -17.13 -4.40
C PRO A 267 8.70 -18.22 -3.76
N LYS A 268 7.93 -17.84 -2.74
CA LYS A 268 7.10 -18.77 -1.97
C LYS A 268 5.80 -18.11 -1.49
N ILE A 269 4.81 -18.97 -1.27
CA ILE A 269 3.65 -18.71 -0.41
C ILE A 269 3.64 -19.74 0.71
N ALA A 270 3.00 -19.45 1.82
CA ALA A 270 2.89 -20.38 2.93
C ALA A 270 1.46 -20.50 3.43
N ARG A 271 1.08 -21.71 3.82
CA ARG A 271 -0.12 -22.03 4.59
C ARG A 271 0.25 -22.26 6.04
N VAL A 272 -0.50 -21.70 6.97
CA VAL A 272 -0.28 -21.80 8.40
C VAL A 272 -1.55 -22.32 9.07
N ASP A 273 -1.42 -23.40 9.81
CA ASP A 273 -2.50 -23.90 10.67
C ASP A 273 -2.63 -23.00 11.90
N PRO A 274 -3.78 -22.35 12.15
CA PRO A 274 -3.94 -21.38 13.23
C PRO A 274 -3.89 -21.99 14.64
N ASP A 275 -4.11 -23.29 14.76
CA ASP A 275 -4.10 -23.99 16.04
C ASP A 275 -2.71 -24.51 16.42
N SER A 276 -2.08 -25.25 15.50
CA SER A 276 -0.73 -25.82 15.71
C SER A 276 0.40 -24.84 15.45
N TRP A 277 0.21 -23.87 14.57
CA TRP A 277 1.21 -22.94 14.02
C TRP A 277 2.25 -23.66 13.15
N GLU A 278 1.89 -24.78 12.57
CA GLU A 278 2.70 -25.45 11.58
C GLU A 278 2.62 -24.72 10.24
N PHE A 279 3.80 -24.52 9.62
CA PHE A 279 3.93 -23.91 8.30
C PHE A 279 4.12 -24.98 7.24
N GLU A 280 3.38 -24.83 6.16
CA GLU A 280 3.65 -25.54 4.91
C GLU A 280 3.97 -24.50 3.84
N GLU A 281 5.20 -24.56 3.30
CA GLU A 281 5.70 -23.60 2.33
C GLU A 281 5.70 -24.20 0.93
N PHE A 282 5.20 -23.44 -0.04
CA PHE A 282 5.10 -23.84 -1.46
C PHE A 282 5.98 -22.93 -2.30
N ASP A 283 6.84 -23.52 -3.12
CA ASP A 283 7.66 -22.77 -4.08
C ASP A 283 6.78 -22.24 -5.23
N THR A 284 6.95 -20.98 -5.59
CA THR A 284 6.36 -20.39 -6.79
C THR A 284 7.40 -20.34 -7.92
N PRO A 285 6.97 -20.34 -9.20
CA PRO A 285 7.90 -20.29 -10.31
C PRO A 285 8.84 -19.09 -10.20
N ASN A 286 10.12 -19.36 -10.24
CA ASN A 286 11.18 -18.36 -10.29
C ASN A 286 12.24 -18.86 -11.28
N PRO A 287 11.91 -18.87 -12.60
CA PRO A 287 12.91 -19.21 -13.60
C PRO A 287 14.03 -18.19 -13.54
N ASP A 288 15.25 -18.66 -13.35
CA ASP A 288 16.55 -17.96 -13.27
C ASP A 288 16.49 -16.50 -13.74
N SER A 289 16.21 -15.55 -12.79
CA SER A 289 15.73 -14.43 -13.37
C SER A 289 16.29 -13.14 -12.97
N GLU A 290 16.42 -12.46 -13.91
CA GLU A 290 16.46 -11.02 -13.95
C GLU A 290 15.09 -10.44 -13.56
N SER A 291 14.79 -10.44 -12.26
CA SER A 291 13.75 -9.55 -11.72
C SER A 291 14.15 -8.12 -12.04
N HIS A 292 13.38 -7.45 -12.87
CA HIS A 292 13.65 -6.06 -13.27
C HIS A 292 13.61 -5.06 -12.09
N HIS A 293 13.09 -5.47 -10.94
CA HIS A 293 12.90 -4.63 -9.76
C HIS A 293 13.56 -5.19 -8.48
N GLY A 294 14.72 -5.84 -8.62
CA GLY A 294 15.43 -6.38 -7.46
C GLY A 294 14.62 -7.46 -6.76
N ASN A 295 15.07 -8.00 -5.69
CA ASN A 295 14.52 -9.14 -4.94
C ASN A 295 13.07 -8.97 -4.45
N TYR A 296 12.12 -8.70 -5.35
CA TYR A 296 10.69 -8.69 -5.07
C TYR A 296 10.06 -9.90 -5.74
N TYR A 297 9.35 -10.69 -4.95
CA TYR A 297 8.59 -11.85 -5.40
C TYR A 297 7.10 -11.63 -5.17
N ILE A 298 6.47 -12.50 -4.42
CA ILE A 298 5.03 -12.44 -4.20
C ILE A 298 4.72 -11.34 -3.17
N ARG A 299 3.97 -10.31 -3.58
CA ARG A 299 3.59 -9.24 -2.65
C ARG A 299 2.30 -9.50 -1.92
N ARG A 300 1.26 -9.76 -2.67
CA ARG A 300 -0.07 -9.96 -2.11
C ARG A 300 -0.72 -11.20 -2.70
N LEU A 301 -1.65 -11.74 -1.98
CA LEU A 301 -2.51 -12.83 -2.38
C LEU A 301 -3.96 -12.49 -2.02
N ALA A 302 -4.87 -13.18 -2.68
CA ALA A 302 -6.30 -13.18 -2.43
C ALA A 302 -6.84 -14.58 -2.71
N ILE A 303 -7.95 -14.95 -2.10
CA ILE A 303 -8.50 -16.30 -2.17
C ILE A 303 -9.90 -16.24 -2.79
N ASP A 304 -10.18 -17.10 -3.78
CA ASP A 304 -11.48 -17.16 -4.41
C ASP A 304 -12.44 -18.12 -3.68
N SER A 305 -13.69 -18.22 -4.18
CA SER A 305 -14.73 -19.05 -3.58
C SER A 305 -14.44 -20.56 -3.63
N ASN A 306 -13.46 -20.99 -4.40
CA ASN A 306 -12.99 -22.36 -4.52
C ASN A 306 -11.70 -22.65 -3.75
N ASP A 307 -11.28 -21.73 -2.88
CA ASP A 307 -10.02 -21.77 -2.12
C ASP A 307 -8.75 -21.75 -3.00
N MET A 308 -8.85 -21.31 -4.26
CA MET A 308 -7.67 -21.06 -5.09
C MET A 308 -6.92 -19.82 -4.58
N ILE A 309 -5.61 -19.93 -4.46
CA ILE A 309 -4.77 -18.85 -3.98
C ILE A 309 -4.25 -18.06 -5.18
N TRP A 310 -4.79 -16.88 -5.37
CA TRP A 310 -4.34 -15.93 -6.39
C TRP A 310 -3.25 -15.04 -5.82
N TYR A 311 -2.18 -14.80 -6.57
CA TYR A 311 -1.07 -13.95 -6.12
C TYR A 311 -0.51 -13.09 -7.24
N VAL A 312 0.13 -11.99 -6.86
CA VAL A 312 0.86 -11.13 -7.80
C VAL A 312 2.37 -11.26 -7.57
N ASP A 313 3.06 -11.67 -8.62
CA ASP A 313 4.52 -11.63 -8.68
C ASP A 313 4.97 -10.28 -9.22
N SER A 314 5.29 -9.37 -8.31
CA SER A 314 5.68 -8.01 -8.66
C SER A 314 7.02 -7.94 -9.39
N GLY A 315 7.92 -8.86 -9.14
CA GLY A 315 9.24 -8.88 -9.77
C GLY A 315 9.21 -9.27 -11.23
N ARG A 316 8.33 -10.20 -11.59
CA ARG A 316 8.23 -10.75 -12.94
C ARG A 316 7.06 -10.19 -13.76
N GLY A 317 6.10 -9.50 -13.14
CA GLY A 317 4.92 -8.97 -13.82
C GLY A 317 3.86 -10.03 -14.13
N TYR A 318 3.62 -10.97 -13.22
CA TYR A 318 2.68 -12.07 -13.38
C TYR A 318 1.55 -12.04 -12.37
N LEU A 319 0.39 -12.49 -12.80
CA LEU A 319 -0.68 -13.02 -11.97
C LEU A 319 -0.49 -14.53 -11.89
N GLY A 320 -0.49 -15.10 -10.69
CA GLY A 320 -0.43 -16.54 -10.47
C GLY A 320 -1.65 -17.07 -9.75
N ARG A 321 -1.97 -18.34 -9.99
CA ARG A 321 -2.98 -19.13 -9.28
C ARG A 321 -2.34 -20.42 -8.77
N PHE A 322 -2.46 -20.70 -7.50
CA PHE A 322 -2.03 -21.93 -6.86
C PHE A 322 -3.26 -22.72 -6.40
N ASP A 323 -3.31 -24.00 -6.76
CA ASP A 323 -4.30 -24.96 -6.27
C ASP A 323 -3.75 -25.68 -5.02
N PRO A 324 -4.33 -25.44 -3.82
CA PRO A 324 -3.85 -26.04 -2.59
C PRO A 324 -4.07 -27.55 -2.48
N GLU A 325 -4.92 -28.13 -3.31
CA GLU A 325 -5.21 -29.57 -3.29
C GLU A 325 -4.27 -30.36 -4.18
N THR A 326 -3.90 -29.80 -5.32
CA THR A 326 -3.02 -30.49 -6.30
C THR A 326 -1.58 -30.01 -6.25
N GLY A 327 -1.35 -28.79 -5.75
CA GLY A 327 -0.05 -28.12 -5.79
C GLY A 327 0.29 -27.53 -7.16
N GLU A 328 -0.66 -27.52 -8.10
CA GLU A 328 -0.47 -26.97 -9.45
C GLU A 328 -0.45 -25.45 -9.42
N ILE A 329 0.37 -24.85 -10.29
CA ILE A 329 0.46 -23.38 -10.45
C ILE A 329 0.26 -23.03 -11.91
N ASP A 330 -0.67 -22.10 -12.15
CA ASP A 330 -0.82 -21.41 -13.43
C ASP A 330 -0.37 -19.96 -13.30
N GLU A 331 0.21 -19.41 -14.37
CA GLU A 331 0.65 -18.01 -14.38
C GLU A 331 0.34 -17.31 -15.71
N TRP A 332 -0.09 -16.05 -15.62
CA TRP A 332 -0.37 -15.17 -16.76
C TRP A 332 0.44 -13.89 -16.64
N VAL A 333 1.16 -13.54 -17.71
CA VAL A 333 1.83 -12.24 -17.78
C VAL A 333 0.77 -11.13 -17.87
N THR A 334 0.95 -10.06 -17.11
CA THR A 334 0.03 -8.91 -17.18
C THR A 334 0.17 -8.16 -18.52
N PRO A 335 -0.85 -7.42 -18.97
CA PRO A 335 -0.88 -6.81 -20.31
C PRO A 335 0.32 -5.94 -20.65
N SER A 336 0.89 -5.21 -19.70
CA SER A 336 2.08 -4.38 -19.92
C SER A 336 3.40 -5.16 -19.77
N GLY A 337 3.34 -6.46 -19.51
CA GLY A 337 4.49 -7.36 -19.51
C GLY A 337 5.32 -7.35 -18.24
N PRO A 338 6.54 -7.92 -18.28
CA PRO A 338 7.35 -8.16 -17.08
C PRO A 338 7.73 -6.91 -16.27
N GLY A 339 7.74 -5.74 -16.87
CA GLY A 339 8.02 -4.46 -16.18
C GLY A 339 6.81 -3.81 -15.50
N SER A 340 5.65 -4.44 -15.51
CA SER A 340 4.40 -3.85 -15.02
C SER A 340 4.31 -3.69 -13.51
N HIS A 341 5.02 -4.55 -12.76
CA HIS A 341 5.06 -4.55 -11.30
C HIS A 341 3.68 -4.60 -10.65
N PRO A 342 2.88 -5.66 -10.86
CA PRO A 342 1.57 -5.80 -10.21
C PRO A 342 1.76 -5.82 -8.70
N TYR A 343 0.82 -5.18 -7.95
CA TYR A 343 1.03 -4.95 -6.53
C TYR A 343 -0.16 -5.37 -5.67
N ALA A 344 -1.30 -4.71 -5.86
CA ALA A 344 -2.54 -5.04 -5.17
C ALA A 344 -3.27 -6.16 -5.90
N ILE A 345 -4.02 -6.95 -5.15
CA ILE A 345 -4.90 -7.99 -5.67
C ILE A 345 -6.11 -8.13 -4.75
N GLU A 346 -7.26 -8.39 -5.34
CA GLU A 346 -8.52 -8.69 -4.66
C GLU A 346 -9.37 -9.60 -5.54
N VAL A 347 -10.23 -10.42 -4.95
CA VAL A 347 -11.20 -11.25 -5.68
C VAL A 347 -12.61 -10.76 -5.41
N VAL A 348 -13.35 -10.46 -6.48
CA VAL A 348 -14.76 -10.03 -6.40
C VAL A 348 -15.58 -10.88 -7.35
N ASN A 349 -16.53 -11.65 -6.82
CA ASN A 349 -17.39 -12.56 -7.61
C ASN A 349 -16.56 -13.49 -8.52
N ASP A 350 -15.51 -14.08 -7.98
CA ASP A 350 -14.55 -14.97 -8.67
C ASP A 350 -13.82 -14.33 -9.87
N LEU A 351 -13.87 -13.01 -10.01
CA LEU A 351 -13.04 -12.23 -10.91
C LEU A 351 -11.86 -11.66 -10.13
N VAL A 352 -10.66 -11.75 -10.68
CA VAL A 352 -9.44 -11.31 -10.02
C VAL A 352 -9.11 -9.88 -10.42
N TRP A 353 -9.05 -8.98 -9.46
CA TRP A 353 -8.70 -7.58 -9.63
C TRP A 353 -7.28 -7.33 -9.16
N LEU A 354 -6.50 -6.63 -9.96
CA LEU A 354 -5.11 -6.29 -9.65
C LEU A 354 -4.73 -4.96 -10.33
N ASN A 355 -3.52 -4.48 -10.11
CA ASN A 355 -3.04 -3.27 -10.76
C ASN A 355 -1.63 -3.43 -11.32
N GLU A 356 -1.26 -2.58 -12.27
CA GLU A 356 0.12 -2.41 -12.75
C GLU A 356 0.67 -1.10 -12.18
N SER A 357 1.57 -1.18 -11.19
CA SER A 357 2.01 -0.02 -10.42
C SER A 357 3.23 0.71 -10.99
N GLU A 358 3.89 0.17 -12.01
CA GLU A 358 5.03 0.82 -12.70
C GLU A 358 4.62 1.53 -13.99
N GLN A 359 3.38 1.37 -14.42
CA GLN A 359 2.88 2.07 -15.59
C GLN A 359 2.53 3.54 -15.30
N ARG A 360 2.56 4.39 -16.33
CA ARG A 360 2.19 5.80 -16.22
C ARG A 360 1.29 6.20 -17.39
N PRO A 361 0.00 6.43 -17.18
CA PRO A 361 -0.74 6.36 -15.92
C PRO A 361 -0.86 4.94 -15.34
N ASP A 362 -1.14 4.85 -14.03
CA ASP A 362 -1.47 3.59 -13.36
C ASP A 362 -2.72 2.95 -13.95
N VAL A 363 -2.77 1.62 -13.90
CA VAL A 363 -3.84 0.82 -14.49
C VAL A 363 -4.43 -0.13 -13.47
N LEU A 364 -5.75 -0.18 -13.42
CA LEU A 364 -6.51 -1.24 -12.78
C LEU A 364 -6.79 -2.33 -13.80
N LEU A 365 -6.63 -3.59 -13.41
CA LEU A 365 -6.86 -4.77 -14.22
C LEU A 365 -7.98 -5.63 -13.60
N ARG A 366 -8.74 -6.30 -14.46
CA ARG A 366 -9.59 -7.43 -14.11
C ARG A 366 -9.18 -8.64 -14.94
N PHE A 367 -9.03 -9.78 -14.31
CA PHE A 367 -8.80 -11.06 -14.96
C PHE A 367 -10.00 -11.97 -14.74
N ASP A 368 -10.49 -12.58 -15.80
CA ASP A 368 -11.56 -13.59 -15.76
C ASP A 368 -10.94 -14.99 -15.86
N PRO A 369 -10.97 -15.78 -14.78
CA PRO A 369 -10.39 -17.13 -14.78
C PRO A 369 -11.03 -18.13 -15.74
N GLN A 370 -12.28 -17.89 -16.16
CA GLN A 370 -12.97 -18.78 -17.09
C GLN A 370 -12.54 -18.59 -18.54
N THR A 371 -12.24 -17.35 -18.91
CA THR A 371 -11.82 -16.99 -20.26
C THR A 371 -10.33 -16.73 -20.40
N GLU A 372 -9.61 -16.64 -19.28
CA GLU A 372 -8.20 -16.30 -19.17
C GLU A 372 -7.86 -14.96 -19.84
N LYS A 373 -8.76 -13.99 -19.72
CA LYS A 373 -8.61 -12.68 -20.35
C LYS A 373 -8.51 -11.56 -19.33
N PHE A 374 -7.61 -10.64 -19.61
CA PHE A 374 -7.53 -9.37 -18.93
C PHE A 374 -8.44 -8.32 -19.56
N GLN A 375 -8.91 -7.40 -18.73
CA GLN A 375 -9.41 -6.08 -19.10
C GLN A 375 -8.66 -5.03 -18.28
N SER A 376 -8.52 -3.82 -18.80
CA SER A 376 -7.77 -2.77 -18.11
C SER A 376 -8.39 -1.38 -18.26
N TRP A 377 -8.22 -0.57 -17.20
CA TRP A 377 -8.70 0.80 -17.13
C TRP A 377 -7.62 1.71 -16.55
N VAL A 378 -7.42 2.82 -17.21
CA VAL A 378 -6.56 3.89 -16.68
C VAL A 378 -7.25 4.51 -15.48
N ILE A 379 -6.51 4.64 -14.37
CA ILE A 379 -7.01 5.32 -13.18
C ILE A 379 -6.96 6.83 -13.43
N PRO A 380 -8.04 7.59 -13.20
CA PRO A 380 -8.10 9.01 -13.57
C PRO A 380 -7.00 9.87 -12.93
N SER A 381 -6.72 9.70 -11.63
CA SER A 381 -5.61 10.39 -10.95
C SER A 381 -4.23 10.02 -11.51
N GLY A 382 -4.07 8.81 -11.98
CA GLY A 382 -3.04 8.31 -12.90
C GLY A 382 -1.57 8.39 -12.53
N VAL A 383 -1.23 8.94 -11.36
CA VAL A 383 0.17 9.17 -10.93
C VAL A 383 0.47 8.60 -9.55
N GLY A 384 -0.42 7.77 -9.04
CA GLY A 384 -0.28 7.15 -7.74
C GLY A 384 0.29 5.73 -7.80
N ILE A 385 0.21 5.03 -6.69
CA ILE A 385 0.50 3.60 -6.59
C ILE A 385 -0.59 3.00 -5.71
N ILE A 386 -1.37 2.05 -6.26
CA ILE A 386 -2.26 1.20 -5.47
C ILE A 386 -1.41 0.09 -4.87
N ARG A 387 -1.35 0.02 -3.54
CA ARG A 387 -0.60 -1.02 -2.81
C ARG A 387 -1.50 -2.08 -2.18
N ASN A 388 -2.76 -1.74 -2.03
CA ASN A 388 -3.84 -2.62 -1.61
C ASN A 388 -5.16 -2.11 -2.16
N MET A 389 -6.10 -2.99 -2.34
CA MET A 389 -7.50 -2.72 -2.63
C MET A 389 -8.35 -3.71 -1.87
N ARG A 390 -9.60 -3.40 -1.63
CA ARG A 390 -10.54 -4.29 -0.97
C ARG A 390 -11.90 -4.23 -1.65
N ALA A 391 -12.56 -5.37 -1.69
CA ALA A 391 -13.95 -5.46 -2.08
C ALA A 391 -14.84 -4.72 -1.09
N THR A 392 -15.87 -4.07 -1.60
CA THR A 392 -16.97 -3.57 -0.78
C THR A 392 -18.02 -4.65 -0.60
N HIS A 393 -18.97 -4.42 0.31
CA HIS A 393 -20.09 -5.33 0.51
C HIS A 393 -20.94 -5.51 -0.76
N ASP A 394 -21.02 -4.49 -1.60
CA ASP A 394 -21.83 -4.50 -2.84
C ASP A 394 -21.06 -5.04 -4.06
N GLY A 395 -19.80 -5.48 -3.87
CA GLY A 395 -18.97 -6.03 -4.93
C GLY A 395 -18.20 -5.00 -5.74
N ASP A 396 -18.10 -3.76 -5.25
CA ASP A 396 -17.23 -2.72 -5.78
C ASP A 396 -15.83 -2.79 -5.16
N LEU A 397 -14.93 -1.86 -5.51
CA LEU A 397 -13.58 -1.82 -4.94
C LEU A 397 -13.29 -0.48 -4.28
N VAL A 398 -12.72 -0.50 -3.09
CA VAL A 398 -12.03 0.66 -2.53
C VAL A 398 -10.55 0.58 -2.88
N ILE A 399 -10.02 1.71 -3.36
CA ILE A 399 -8.63 1.86 -3.77
C ILE A 399 -8.00 3.07 -3.09
N HIS A 400 -6.69 3.16 -3.18
CA HIS A 400 -5.96 4.37 -2.80
C HIS A 400 -4.89 4.69 -3.83
N GLN A 401 -4.51 5.95 -3.90
CA GLN A 401 -3.39 6.42 -4.70
C GLN A 401 -2.40 7.10 -3.74
N SER A 402 -1.42 6.32 -3.27
CA SER A 402 -0.50 6.77 -2.22
C SER A 402 0.25 8.05 -2.57
N SER A 403 0.70 8.18 -3.81
CA SER A 403 1.54 9.31 -4.23
C SER A 403 0.74 10.58 -4.45
N THR A 404 -0.52 10.46 -4.84
CA THR A 404 -1.43 11.62 -5.06
C THR A 404 -2.24 11.99 -3.85
N ASN A 405 -2.03 11.30 -2.73
CA ASN A 405 -2.72 11.57 -1.48
C ASN A 405 -4.24 11.44 -1.62
N SER A 406 -4.69 10.35 -2.28
CA SER A 406 -6.11 10.13 -2.60
C SER A 406 -6.58 8.73 -2.20
N VAL A 407 -7.87 8.61 -1.90
CA VAL A 407 -8.62 7.36 -1.77
C VAL A 407 -9.74 7.36 -2.79
N GLY A 408 -10.22 6.18 -3.18
CA GLY A 408 -11.24 6.07 -4.21
C GLY A 408 -12.18 4.89 -4.03
N LEU A 409 -13.32 4.99 -4.67
CA LEU A 409 -14.30 3.93 -4.87
C LEU A 409 -14.44 3.68 -6.37
N VAL A 410 -14.35 2.43 -6.76
CA VAL A 410 -14.51 1.98 -8.14
C VAL A 410 -15.81 1.20 -8.23
N LEU A 411 -16.81 1.79 -8.86
CA LEU A 411 -18.10 1.15 -9.12
C LEU A 411 -17.98 0.26 -10.36
N ILE A 412 -18.45 -0.98 -10.25
CA ILE A 412 -18.30 -1.99 -11.28
C ILE A 412 -19.67 -2.25 -11.93
N ASP A 413 -19.77 -1.98 -13.24
CA ASP A 413 -20.95 -2.19 -14.08
C ASP A 413 -22.25 -1.46 -13.65
N HIS A 414 -22.14 -0.46 -12.77
CA HIS A 414 -23.26 0.41 -12.42
C HIS A 414 -22.82 1.90 -12.32
N GLU A 415 -23.78 2.80 -12.48
CA GLU A 415 -23.56 4.22 -12.28
C GLU A 415 -23.86 4.58 -10.82
N SER A 416 -23.04 5.46 -10.26
CA SER A 416 -23.28 5.98 -8.92
C SER A 416 -24.57 6.81 -8.90
N ALA A 417 -25.42 6.55 -7.90
CA ALA A 417 -26.47 7.49 -7.50
C ALA A 417 -25.86 8.74 -6.82
N TRP A 418 -24.58 8.68 -6.45
CA TRP A 418 -23.84 9.74 -5.79
C TRP A 418 -23.23 10.68 -6.83
N ALA A 419 -23.30 11.96 -6.56
CA ALA A 419 -22.57 12.92 -7.38
C ALA A 419 -21.07 12.61 -7.26
N PRO A 420 -20.34 12.44 -8.37
CA PRO A 420 -18.91 12.21 -8.30
C PRO A 420 -18.28 13.34 -7.48
N GLY A 421 -17.56 12.99 -6.45
CA GLY A 421 -16.72 13.92 -5.73
C GLY A 421 -15.83 14.62 -6.76
N PRO A 422 -15.63 15.93 -6.70
CA PRO A 422 -14.89 16.61 -7.74
C PRO A 422 -13.45 16.14 -7.71
N TYR A 423 -13.08 15.20 -8.59
CA TYR A 423 -11.72 15.13 -9.06
C TYR A 423 -11.45 16.49 -9.72
N ARG A 424 -10.80 17.37 -8.98
CA ARG A 424 -10.25 18.60 -9.54
C ARG A 424 -8.75 18.41 -9.67
N PRO A 425 -8.23 18.45 -10.90
CA PRO A 425 -6.79 18.34 -11.15
C PRO A 425 -6.01 19.43 -10.44
#